data_8ce9f581bd03100b4d6fbc800e53bc08
#
_entry.id   8ce9f581bd03100b4d6fbc800e53bc08
#
_cell.length_a   1.000
_cell.length_b   1.000
_cell.length_c   1.000
_cell.angle_alpha   90.00
_cell.angle_beta   90.00
_cell.angle_gamma   90.00
#
_symmetry.space_group_name_H-M   'P 1'
#
loop_
_entity.id
_entity.type
_entity.pdbx_description
1 polymer ?
#
loop_
_entity_poly.entity_id
_entity_poly.type
_entity_poly.pdbx_seq_one_letter_code
_entity_poly.pdbx_strand_id
1 'polypeptide(L)'
;KGKVETILSAAGNIKLIFYSKEDCQKIVKEFPKSIMEIAPGITISQAVVKMEGDYAEFHNAVDELEKRLRVQRNRPMPSLTTGLMGIKRSNKTGLPAKEIKEGDYLDDATKAKRKCSDNSKLCEKAFGEALLAKQFPFNIGDITSHNDWIAIIHADGNGLGQIVQKVGKNKDDFKEFSNKLEQATCKAAQEAWNAMEDDIKQCYPIPLRPVVLGGDDLTVICRADFAIEYVETFMKNFETQTENLLGDILTQHKVFDNGEKKLTACAGVAFIKSSYPFYYGYELAESLCGKAKKDAKKQNSSLAPSCVMFHKVQDSFVEDYDKIAEREFKPNKDVSFEFGPYYVQDNIKDKPTIKHLLESVEKLNSEDGNKIKTHLRQWLTDLHEDKAIAEQKRKRVLSLLPDGELKELFKETTDMSNPKKTMAYDMLALASIKYQKTK
;
A
#
# COMPACT_ATOMS: atom_id res chain seq x y z
N LYS A 1 27.60 13.55 -30.58
CA LYS A 1 26.40 13.02 -29.88
C LYS A 1 26.85 12.62 -28.50
N GLY A 2 26.59 13.43 -27.47
CA GLY A 2 26.83 13.08 -26.07
C GLY A 2 26.02 11.82 -25.74
N LYS A 3 26.67 10.79 -25.24
CA LYS A 3 25.98 9.58 -24.84
C LYS A 3 25.56 9.75 -23.38
N VAL A 4 24.26 9.84 -23.13
CA VAL A 4 23.66 9.71 -21.81
C VAL A 4 23.02 8.33 -21.73
N GLU A 5 23.35 7.59 -20.69
CA GLU A 5 22.78 6.28 -20.48
C GLU A 5 21.86 6.30 -19.27
N THR A 6 20.61 5.86 -19.47
CA THR A 6 19.64 5.71 -18.38
C THR A 6 19.82 4.36 -17.73
N ILE A 7 20.12 4.37 -16.43
CA ILE A 7 20.28 3.17 -15.59
C ILE A 7 18.99 2.83 -14.88
N LEU A 8 18.31 3.85 -14.34
CA LEU A 8 17.04 3.71 -13.61
C LEU A 8 16.14 4.87 -14.00
N SER A 9 14.86 4.57 -14.21
CA SER A 9 13.80 5.56 -14.36
C SER A 9 12.51 4.94 -13.82
N ALA A 10 12.34 4.94 -12.51
CA ALA A 10 11.18 4.34 -11.84
C ALA A 10 10.86 5.06 -10.53
N ALA A 11 9.59 5.07 -10.14
CA ALA A 11 9.09 5.57 -8.84
C ALA A 11 9.65 6.95 -8.45
N GLY A 12 9.73 7.88 -9.41
CA GLY A 12 10.28 9.23 -9.17
C GLY A 12 11.80 9.31 -8.99
N ASN A 13 12.52 8.21 -9.19
CA ASN A 13 13.98 8.16 -9.18
C ASN A 13 14.52 8.01 -10.60
N ILE A 14 15.54 8.80 -10.93
CA ILE A 14 16.27 8.71 -12.20
C ILE A 14 17.76 8.61 -11.90
N LYS A 15 18.43 7.59 -12.46
CA LYS A 15 19.89 7.46 -12.42
C LYS A 15 20.43 7.47 -13.86
N LEU A 16 21.34 8.39 -14.12
CA LEU A 16 21.92 8.61 -15.45
C LEU A 16 23.44 8.55 -15.36
N ILE A 17 24.08 7.95 -16.38
CA ILE A 17 25.53 8.05 -16.58
C ILE A 17 25.77 9.02 -17.75
N PHE A 18 26.62 10.00 -17.50
CA PHE A 18 27.09 10.96 -18.47
C PHE A 18 28.56 10.66 -18.83
N TYR A 19 28.86 10.59 -20.12
CA TYR A 19 30.21 10.39 -20.62
C TYR A 19 30.94 11.72 -20.92
N SER A 20 30.22 12.86 -20.72
CA SER A 20 30.76 14.22 -20.82
C SER A 20 30.39 15.03 -19.57
N LYS A 21 31.37 15.74 -19.04
CA LYS A 21 31.17 16.66 -17.91
C LYS A 21 30.25 17.81 -18.28
N GLU A 22 30.35 18.31 -19.50
CA GLU A 22 29.58 19.42 -20.05
C GLU A 22 28.11 19.04 -20.14
N ASP A 23 27.77 17.85 -20.66
CA ASP A 23 26.41 17.35 -20.74
C ASP A 23 25.81 17.17 -19.33
N CYS A 24 26.57 16.61 -18.39
CA CYS A 24 26.14 16.48 -17.02
C CYS A 24 25.84 17.86 -16.38
N GLN A 25 26.75 18.83 -16.54
CA GLN A 25 26.55 20.17 -16.00
C GLN A 25 25.33 20.87 -16.61
N LYS A 26 25.08 20.69 -17.89
CA LYS A 26 23.91 21.23 -18.58
C LYS A 26 22.61 20.67 -17.98
N ILE A 27 22.50 19.37 -17.89
CA ILE A 27 21.29 18.71 -17.30
C ILE A 27 21.09 19.13 -15.85
N VAL A 28 22.14 19.12 -15.02
CA VAL A 28 22.06 19.51 -13.62
C VAL A 28 21.54 20.94 -13.42
N LYS A 29 21.87 21.84 -14.35
CA LYS A 29 21.41 23.25 -14.30
C LYS A 29 20.02 23.45 -14.88
N GLU A 30 19.74 22.82 -16.02
CA GLU A 30 18.52 23.08 -16.79
C GLU A 30 17.32 22.23 -16.30
N PHE A 31 17.54 21.00 -15.88
CA PHE A 31 16.46 20.09 -15.46
C PHE A 31 15.62 20.62 -14.32
N PRO A 32 16.19 21.11 -13.17
CA PRO A 32 15.38 21.67 -12.10
C PRO A 32 14.52 22.86 -12.56
N LYS A 33 15.10 23.73 -13.38
CA LYS A 33 14.40 24.89 -13.94
C LYS A 33 13.22 24.45 -14.80
N SER A 34 13.44 23.52 -15.71
CA SER A 34 12.39 22.98 -16.58
C SER A 34 11.26 22.33 -15.77
N ILE A 35 11.60 21.60 -14.71
CA ILE A 35 10.58 21.01 -13.82
C ILE A 35 9.80 22.10 -13.08
N MET A 36 10.46 23.14 -12.57
CA MET A 36 9.76 24.26 -11.91
C MET A 36 8.78 24.98 -12.84
N GLU A 37 9.08 25.03 -14.14
CA GLU A 37 8.22 25.64 -15.16
C GLU A 37 7.04 24.72 -15.56
N ILE A 38 7.29 23.42 -15.73
CA ILE A 38 6.30 22.44 -16.23
C ILE A 38 5.43 21.90 -15.08
N ALA A 39 6.03 21.63 -13.94
CA ALA A 39 5.41 21.01 -12.78
C ALA A 39 5.72 21.79 -11.48
N PRO A 40 5.24 23.05 -11.36
CA PRO A 40 5.45 23.85 -10.17
C PRO A 40 4.95 23.13 -8.92
N GLY A 41 5.73 23.21 -7.84
CA GLY A 41 5.42 22.52 -6.58
C GLY A 41 6.01 21.12 -6.44
N ILE A 42 6.66 20.55 -7.47
CA ILE A 42 7.48 19.35 -7.31
C ILE A 42 8.86 19.77 -6.81
N THR A 43 9.29 19.13 -5.71
CA THR A 43 10.65 19.28 -5.18
C THR A 43 11.57 18.24 -5.78
N ILE A 44 12.76 18.66 -6.20
CA ILE A 44 13.78 17.79 -6.79
C ILE A 44 15.03 17.85 -5.93
N SER A 45 15.59 16.69 -5.62
CA SER A 45 16.94 16.56 -5.09
C SER A 45 17.80 15.87 -6.12
N GLN A 46 18.99 16.40 -6.34
CA GLN A 46 19.93 15.80 -7.30
C GLN A 46 21.35 15.77 -6.72
N ALA A 47 22.08 14.71 -7.05
CA ALA A 47 23.47 14.57 -6.68
C ALA A 47 24.29 14.09 -7.86
N VAL A 48 25.55 14.42 -7.88
CA VAL A 48 26.51 14.01 -8.91
C VAL A 48 27.75 13.46 -8.24
N VAL A 49 28.25 12.35 -8.78
CA VAL A 49 29.51 11.72 -8.37
C VAL A 49 30.32 11.49 -9.64
N LYS A 50 31.62 11.79 -9.59
CA LYS A 50 32.57 11.41 -10.64
C LYS A 50 32.90 9.94 -10.45
N MET A 51 32.74 9.15 -11.48
CA MET A 51 33.17 7.78 -11.51
C MET A 51 34.54 7.72 -12.23
N GLU A 52 35.54 7.17 -11.59
CA GLU A 52 36.88 7.00 -12.13
C GLU A 52 37.10 5.51 -12.38
N GLY A 53 37.38 5.12 -13.62
CA GLY A 53 37.62 3.73 -13.99
C GLY A 53 36.42 2.97 -14.59
N ASP A 54 36.59 1.68 -14.75
CA ASP A 54 35.61 0.76 -15.34
C ASP A 54 34.49 0.39 -14.35
N TYR A 55 33.49 -0.30 -14.85
CA TYR A 55 32.24 -0.71 -14.16
C TYR A 55 32.41 -1.36 -12.77
N ALA A 56 33.61 -1.78 -12.39
CA ALA A 56 33.91 -2.29 -11.04
C ALA A 56 33.65 -1.28 -9.91
N GLU A 57 33.66 0.03 -10.23
CA GLU A 57 33.42 1.11 -9.27
C GLU A 57 31.96 1.58 -9.23
N PHE A 58 31.09 1.03 -10.09
CA PHE A 58 29.69 1.46 -10.19
C PHE A 58 28.97 1.42 -8.83
N HIS A 59 29.15 0.35 -8.07
CA HIS A 59 28.53 0.20 -6.74
C HIS A 59 28.97 1.30 -5.77
N ASN A 60 30.28 1.58 -5.71
CA ASN A 60 30.83 2.64 -4.85
C ASN A 60 30.31 4.01 -5.24
N ALA A 61 30.19 4.27 -6.55
CA ALA A 61 29.62 5.52 -7.07
C ALA A 61 28.13 5.67 -6.71
N VAL A 62 27.35 4.60 -6.76
CA VAL A 62 25.93 4.59 -6.35
C VAL A 62 25.80 4.86 -4.85
N ASP A 63 26.60 4.21 -4.01
CA ASP A 63 26.58 4.40 -2.56
C ASP A 63 26.92 5.85 -2.18
N GLU A 64 27.94 6.44 -2.79
CA GLU A 64 28.29 7.83 -2.56
C GLU A 64 27.21 8.78 -3.07
N LEU A 65 26.60 8.48 -4.20
CA LEU A 65 25.48 9.26 -4.76
C LEU A 65 24.27 9.25 -3.82
N GLU A 66 23.90 8.11 -3.26
CA GLU A 66 22.82 7.98 -2.28
C GLU A 66 23.10 8.74 -0.98
N LYS A 67 24.35 8.73 -0.50
CA LYS A 67 24.77 9.52 0.65
C LYS A 67 24.59 11.03 0.39
N ARG A 68 25.04 11.52 -0.78
CA ARG A 68 24.88 12.92 -1.18
C ARG A 68 23.42 13.33 -1.33
N LEU A 69 22.61 12.47 -1.94
CA LEU A 69 21.16 12.69 -2.06
C LEU A 69 20.49 12.80 -0.70
N ARG A 70 20.86 11.93 0.25
CA ARG A 70 20.33 11.98 1.62
C ARG A 70 20.67 13.29 2.32
N VAL A 71 21.91 13.75 2.18
CA VAL A 71 22.34 15.05 2.73
C VAL A 71 21.56 16.20 2.11
N GLN A 72 21.30 16.14 0.79
CA GLN A 72 20.56 17.19 0.10
C GLN A 72 19.06 17.20 0.48
N ARG A 73 18.43 16.04 0.61
CA ARG A 73 17.04 15.93 1.08
C ARG A 73 16.85 16.50 2.48
N ASN A 74 17.87 16.40 3.34
CA ASN A 74 17.84 16.96 4.70
C ASN A 74 18.15 18.47 4.76
N ARG A 75 18.36 19.10 3.60
CA ARG A 75 18.52 20.56 3.48
C ARG A 75 17.36 21.13 2.66
N PRO A 76 16.17 21.28 3.24
CA PRO A 76 15.04 21.86 2.52
C PRO A 76 15.39 23.29 2.08
N MET A 77 15.03 23.63 0.85
CA MET A 77 15.15 25.00 0.38
C MET A 77 14.25 25.92 1.21
N PRO A 78 14.72 27.09 1.63
CA PRO A 78 13.87 28.04 2.33
C PRO A 78 12.70 28.45 1.43
N SER A 79 11.49 28.51 2.00
CA SER A 79 10.33 29.00 1.29
C SER A 79 10.51 30.49 0.97
N LEU A 80 10.44 30.83 -0.31
CA LEU A 80 10.45 32.21 -0.79
C LEU A 80 9.04 32.84 -0.82
N THR A 81 8.04 32.19 -0.22
CA THR A 81 6.69 32.73 -0.15
C THR A 81 6.63 33.90 0.79
N THR A 82 6.68 35.10 0.26
CA THR A 82 6.42 36.33 1.01
C THR A 82 4.93 36.43 1.35
N GLY A 83 4.62 36.61 2.63
CA GLY A 83 3.26 36.81 3.12
C GLY A 83 2.74 38.21 2.83
N LEU A 84 2.28 38.48 1.60
CA LEU A 84 1.60 39.73 1.27
C LEU A 84 0.13 39.65 1.65
N MET A 85 -0.35 40.55 2.50
CA MET A 85 -1.72 40.54 3.02
C MET A 85 -2.81 40.73 1.93
N GLY A 86 -2.50 41.34 0.81
CA GLY A 86 -3.46 41.60 -0.29
C GLY A 86 -3.63 40.44 -1.28
N ILE A 87 -2.91 39.33 -1.12
CA ILE A 87 -2.95 38.23 -2.08
C ILE A 87 -3.93 37.15 -1.62
N LYS A 88 -4.92 36.84 -2.48
CA LYS A 88 -5.76 35.66 -2.30
C LYS A 88 -4.91 34.38 -2.36
N ARG A 89 -5.24 33.44 -1.49
CA ARG A 89 -4.53 32.13 -1.39
C ARG A 89 -5.42 31.00 -1.82
N SER A 90 -4.81 29.99 -2.38
CA SER A 90 -5.47 28.72 -2.68
C SER A 90 -5.97 28.07 -1.39
N ASN A 91 -7.22 27.68 -1.36
CA ASN A 91 -7.84 26.98 -0.22
C ASN A 91 -7.22 25.60 0.02
N LYS A 92 -6.54 25.04 -0.98
CA LYS A 92 -5.95 23.67 -0.93
C LYS A 92 -4.50 23.66 -0.48
N THR A 93 -3.72 24.66 -0.87
CA THR A 93 -2.26 24.66 -0.66
C THR A 93 -1.78 25.81 0.22
N GLY A 94 -2.60 26.84 0.42
CA GLY A 94 -2.18 28.08 1.08
C GLY A 94 -1.23 28.95 0.24
N LEU A 95 -0.85 28.53 -0.96
CA LEU A 95 0.01 29.30 -1.86
C LEU A 95 -0.77 30.45 -2.53
N PRO A 96 -0.09 31.50 -3.02
CA PRO A 96 -0.74 32.60 -3.75
C PRO A 96 -1.55 32.07 -4.93
N ALA A 97 -2.81 32.47 -5.02
CA ALA A 97 -3.66 32.11 -6.14
C ALA A 97 -3.37 32.98 -7.35
N LYS A 98 -3.31 32.39 -8.54
CA LYS A 98 -3.12 33.08 -9.83
C LYS A 98 -4.35 33.04 -10.70
N GLU A 99 -5.29 32.15 -10.45
CA GLU A 99 -6.50 31.97 -11.26
C GLU A 99 -7.68 31.62 -10.37
N ILE A 100 -8.87 32.01 -10.81
CA ILE A 100 -10.15 31.58 -10.23
C ILE A 100 -10.84 30.74 -11.27
N LYS A 101 -11.17 29.50 -10.93
CA LYS A 101 -11.94 28.60 -11.81
C LYS A 101 -13.00 27.88 -10.99
N GLU A 102 -14.26 28.00 -11.43
CA GLU A 102 -15.39 27.34 -10.78
C GLU A 102 -15.53 27.67 -9.27
N GLY A 103 -15.14 28.90 -8.89
CA GLY A 103 -15.14 29.32 -7.47
C GLY A 103 -13.89 28.93 -6.67
N ASP A 104 -13.02 28.09 -7.21
CA ASP A 104 -11.75 27.69 -6.58
C ASP A 104 -10.62 28.68 -6.89
N TYR A 105 -9.90 29.09 -5.86
CA TYR A 105 -8.66 29.86 -6.01
C TYR A 105 -7.49 28.91 -6.29
N LEU A 106 -6.96 28.94 -7.52
CA LEU A 106 -5.93 28.03 -7.98
C LEU A 106 -4.54 28.68 -7.96
N ASP A 107 -3.60 28.04 -7.29
CA ASP A 107 -2.15 28.30 -7.42
C ASP A 107 -1.58 27.54 -8.64
N ASP A 108 -0.34 27.86 -9.02
CA ASP A 108 0.33 27.28 -10.19
C ASP A 108 0.44 25.75 -10.10
N ALA A 109 0.73 25.20 -8.91
CA ALA A 109 0.87 23.78 -8.73
C ALA A 109 -0.48 23.05 -8.92
N THR A 110 -1.55 23.58 -8.33
CA THR A 110 -2.90 23.03 -8.50
C THR A 110 -3.38 23.14 -9.94
N LYS A 111 -3.09 24.29 -10.61
CA LYS A 111 -3.41 24.50 -12.03
C LYS A 111 -2.67 23.49 -12.92
N ALA A 112 -1.37 23.29 -12.71
CA ALA A 112 -0.57 22.34 -13.47
C ALA A 112 -1.06 20.90 -13.25
N LYS A 113 -1.37 20.50 -12.02
CA LYS A 113 -1.93 19.18 -11.72
C LYS A 113 -3.28 18.94 -12.42
N ARG A 114 -4.19 19.93 -12.40
CA ARG A 114 -5.48 19.84 -13.14
C ARG A 114 -5.29 19.72 -14.64
N LYS A 115 -4.28 20.40 -15.22
CA LYS A 115 -3.97 20.34 -16.65
C LYS A 115 -3.34 19.00 -17.05
N CYS A 116 -2.55 18.40 -16.17
CA CYS A 116 -1.85 17.13 -16.39
C CYS A 116 -2.63 15.92 -15.86
N SER A 117 -3.94 16.02 -15.70
CA SER A 117 -4.79 14.94 -15.18
C SER A 117 -4.97 13.74 -16.13
N ASP A 118 -4.18 13.65 -17.17
CA ASP A 118 -4.13 12.48 -18.04
C ASP A 118 -3.43 11.32 -17.31
N ASN A 119 -4.26 10.46 -16.72
CA ASN A 119 -3.82 9.26 -15.99
C ASN A 119 -3.69 8.04 -16.92
N SER A 120 -3.76 8.21 -18.25
CA SER A 120 -3.78 7.11 -19.22
C SER A 120 -2.64 6.11 -19.01
N LYS A 121 -1.40 6.60 -18.83
CA LYS A 121 -0.23 5.73 -18.61
C LYS A 121 -0.27 4.94 -17.32
N LEU A 122 -0.77 5.55 -16.21
CA LEU A 122 -0.89 4.86 -14.93
C LEU A 122 -2.02 3.83 -14.99
N CYS A 123 -3.11 4.16 -15.68
CA CYS A 123 -4.20 3.23 -15.94
C CYS A 123 -3.75 2.06 -16.82
N GLU A 124 -3.02 2.33 -17.90
CA GLU A 124 -2.44 1.31 -18.77
C GLU A 124 -1.56 0.33 -17.97
N LYS A 125 -0.73 0.85 -17.07
CA LYS A 125 0.09 0.02 -16.17
C LYS A 125 -0.77 -0.83 -15.22
N ALA A 126 -1.84 -0.28 -14.67
CA ALA A 126 -2.64 -0.93 -13.63
C ALA A 126 -3.71 -1.89 -14.20
N PHE A 127 -4.22 -1.62 -15.38
CA PHE A 127 -5.33 -2.37 -15.98
C PHE A 127 -4.96 -3.12 -17.27
N GLY A 128 -3.76 -2.87 -17.83
CA GLY A 128 -3.31 -3.45 -19.10
C GLY A 128 -3.88 -2.77 -20.34
N GLU A 129 -4.76 -1.78 -20.16
CA GLU A 129 -5.40 -1.03 -21.26
C GLU A 129 -5.55 0.45 -20.94
N ALA A 130 -5.64 1.27 -21.97
CA ALA A 130 -5.89 2.69 -21.83
C ALA A 130 -7.38 2.93 -21.58
N LEU A 131 -7.72 3.28 -20.33
CA LEU A 131 -9.08 3.67 -19.97
C LEU A 131 -9.40 5.07 -20.44
N LEU A 132 -10.63 5.28 -20.92
CA LEU A 132 -11.13 6.61 -21.23
C LEU A 132 -11.23 7.45 -19.94
N ALA A 133 -10.90 8.73 -20.00
CA ALA A 133 -10.93 9.64 -18.86
C ALA A 133 -12.27 9.59 -18.08
N LYS A 134 -13.39 9.43 -18.78
CA LYS A 134 -14.72 9.29 -18.16
C LYS A 134 -14.95 8.00 -17.37
N GLN A 135 -14.16 6.95 -17.61
CA GLN A 135 -14.24 5.67 -16.89
C GLN A 135 -13.47 5.71 -15.57
N PHE A 136 -12.67 6.76 -15.39
CA PHE A 136 -11.78 6.90 -14.25
C PHE A 136 -12.41 7.79 -13.17
N PRO A 137 -12.43 7.38 -11.91
CA PRO A 137 -13.01 8.18 -10.83
C PRO A 137 -12.10 9.39 -10.53
N PHE A 138 -12.59 10.60 -10.76
CA PHE A 138 -11.88 11.83 -10.42
C PHE A 138 -12.05 12.20 -8.95
N ASN A 139 -13.22 11.99 -8.39
CA ASN A 139 -13.50 12.25 -6.99
C ASN A 139 -13.46 10.93 -6.21
N ILE A 140 -12.96 10.99 -4.99
CA ILE A 140 -12.95 9.83 -4.09
C ILE A 140 -14.39 9.34 -3.82
N GLY A 141 -15.35 10.25 -3.75
CA GLY A 141 -16.76 9.90 -3.59
C GLY A 141 -17.34 9.02 -4.72
N ASP A 142 -16.78 9.10 -5.93
CA ASP A 142 -17.21 8.29 -7.06
C ASP A 142 -16.76 6.82 -6.97
N ILE A 143 -15.81 6.52 -6.08
CA ILE A 143 -15.31 5.16 -5.84
C ILE A 143 -16.22 4.39 -4.89
N THR A 144 -17.00 5.10 -4.06
CA THR A 144 -17.77 4.49 -2.98
C THR A 144 -19.03 3.78 -3.47
N SER A 145 -19.48 2.81 -2.69
CA SER A 145 -20.82 2.26 -2.74
C SER A 145 -21.71 2.93 -1.67
N HIS A 146 -22.91 2.40 -1.46
CA HIS A 146 -23.89 2.92 -0.48
C HIS A 146 -23.37 3.10 0.95
N ASN A 147 -22.28 2.43 1.32
CA ASN A 147 -21.72 2.48 2.68
C ASN A 147 -20.68 3.57 2.89
N ASP A 148 -20.32 4.32 1.86
CA ASP A 148 -19.36 5.44 1.91
C ASP A 148 -17.95 5.05 2.40
N TRP A 149 -17.60 3.75 2.32
CA TRP A 149 -16.29 3.23 2.68
C TRP A 149 -15.41 3.04 1.45
N ILE A 150 -14.16 3.48 1.57
CA ILE A 150 -13.07 3.22 0.65
C ILE A 150 -11.94 2.53 1.38
N ALA A 151 -11.07 1.89 0.62
CA ALA A 151 -9.81 1.37 1.11
C ALA A 151 -8.64 2.07 0.43
N ILE A 152 -7.62 2.39 1.20
CA ILE A 152 -6.30 2.77 0.71
C ILE A 152 -5.40 1.58 0.94
N ILE A 153 -4.87 1.01 -0.13
CA ILE A 153 -3.94 -0.10 -0.11
C ILE A 153 -2.55 0.45 -0.41
N HIS A 154 -1.59 0.14 0.45
CA HIS A 154 -0.17 0.35 0.20
C HIS A 154 0.55 -0.98 0.33
N ALA A 155 1.17 -1.44 -0.75
CA ALA A 155 1.98 -2.66 -0.78
C ALA A 155 3.40 -2.33 -1.23
N ASP A 156 4.38 -2.99 -0.63
CA ASP A 156 5.80 -2.73 -0.86
C ASP A 156 6.58 -4.04 -0.73
N GLY A 157 7.56 -4.24 -1.62
CA GLY A 157 8.38 -5.44 -1.70
C GLY A 157 9.24 -5.68 -0.45
N ASN A 158 9.43 -6.95 -0.10
CA ASN A 158 10.22 -7.33 1.05
C ASN A 158 11.71 -7.40 0.72
N GLY A 159 12.56 -6.76 1.55
CA GLY A 159 14.01 -6.96 1.52
C GLY A 159 14.74 -6.36 0.32
N LEU A 160 14.09 -5.53 -0.51
CA LEU A 160 14.67 -5.02 -1.76
C LEU A 160 15.99 -4.30 -1.58
N GLY A 161 16.19 -3.56 -0.50
CA GLY A 161 17.47 -2.90 -0.23
C GLY A 161 18.65 -3.86 -0.19
N GLN A 162 18.49 -5.06 0.38
CA GLN A 162 19.53 -6.08 0.42
C GLN A 162 19.72 -6.77 -0.95
N ILE A 163 18.62 -6.99 -1.66
CA ILE A 163 18.63 -7.59 -3.00
C ILE A 163 19.37 -6.67 -3.97
N VAL A 164 19.02 -5.39 -3.96
CA VAL A 164 19.68 -4.37 -4.79
C VAL A 164 21.18 -4.27 -4.49
N GLN A 165 21.63 -4.44 -3.24
CA GLN A 165 23.06 -4.48 -2.90
C GLN A 165 23.79 -5.68 -3.53
N LYS A 166 23.13 -6.83 -3.67
CA LYS A 166 23.69 -8.02 -4.32
C LYS A 166 23.73 -7.88 -5.84
N VAL A 167 22.61 -7.51 -6.45
CA VAL A 167 22.46 -7.37 -7.91
C VAL A 167 23.13 -6.11 -8.45
N GLY A 168 23.10 -5.03 -7.70
CA GLY A 168 23.59 -3.71 -8.11
C GLY A 168 25.10 -3.56 -8.24
N LYS A 169 25.87 -4.63 -8.05
CA LYS A 169 27.32 -4.65 -8.31
C LYS A 169 27.63 -4.51 -9.80
N ASN A 170 26.78 -5.02 -10.66
CA ASN A 170 26.86 -4.91 -12.10
C ASN A 170 25.78 -3.94 -12.61
N LYS A 171 26.18 -2.99 -13.43
CA LYS A 171 25.29 -1.97 -14.01
C LYS A 171 24.18 -2.57 -14.86
N ASP A 172 24.51 -3.51 -15.73
CA ASP A 172 23.57 -4.08 -16.68
C ASP A 172 22.55 -4.97 -15.99
N ASP A 173 23.02 -5.79 -15.03
CA ASP A 173 22.14 -6.62 -14.19
C ASP A 173 21.21 -5.75 -13.33
N PHE A 174 21.69 -4.64 -12.79
CA PHE A 174 20.87 -3.70 -12.03
C PHE A 174 19.77 -3.06 -12.89
N LYS A 175 20.13 -2.66 -14.11
CA LYS A 175 19.18 -2.08 -15.07
C LYS A 175 18.12 -3.11 -15.48
N GLU A 176 18.54 -4.33 -15.80
CA GLU A 176 17.65 -5.43 -16.14
C GLU A 176 16.72 -5.78 -14.98
N PHE A 177 17.26 -5.92 -13.77
CA PHE A 177 16.49 -6.16 -12.55
C PHE A 177 15.43 -5.09 -12.33
N SER A 178 15.79 -3.80 -12.41
CA SER A 178 14.86 -2.71 -12.19
C SER A 178 13.72 -2.69 -13.21
N ASN A 179 14.01 -2.94 -14.49
CA ASN A 179 13.00 -2.98 -15.53
C ASN A 179 12.05 -4.18 -15.38
N LYS A 180 12.60 -5.35 -15.08
CA LYS A 180 11.82 -6.57 -14.87
C LYS A 180 10.97 -6.50 -13.60
N LEU A 181 11.48 -5.86 -12.53
CA LEU A 181 10.72 -5.63 -11.31
C LEU A 181 9.49 -4.76 -11.58
N GLU A 182 9.66 -3.63 -12.28
CA GLU A 182 8.54 -2.78 -12.66
C GLU A 182 7.52 -3.55 -13.52
N GLN A 183 7.98 -4.36 -14.47
CA GLN A 183 7.09 -5.20 -15.29
C GLN A 183 6.33 -6.23 -14.44
N ALA A 184 7.00 -6.88 -13.49
CA ALA A 184 6.37 -7.84 -12.59
C ALA A 184 5.26 -7.19 -11.74
N THR A 185 5.55 -6.03 -11.17
CA THR A 185 4.60 -5.26 -10.35
C THR A 185 3.39 -4.80 -11.17
N CYS A 186 3.61 -4.29 -12.40
CA CYS A 186 2.53 -3.90 -13.29
C CYS A 186 1.65 -5.10 -13.67
N LYS A 187 2.25 -6.23 -14.06
CA LYS A 187 1.51 -7.46 -14.37
C LYS A 187 0.72 -7.99 -13.18
N ALA A 188 1.31 -7.98 -11.99
CA ALA A 188 0.62 -8.40 -10.78
C ALA A 188 -0.62 -7.53 -10.49
N ALA A 189 -0.54 -6.21 -10.70
CA ALA A 189 -1.67 -5.30 -10.56
C ALA A 189 -2.76 -5.57 -11.62
N GLN A 190 -2.38 -5.81 -12.88
CA GLN A 190 -3.29 -6.17 -13.97
C GLN A 190 -4.02 -7.48 -13.69
N GLU A 191 -3.29 -8.51 -13.26
CA GLU A 191 -3.87 -9.81 -12.93
C GLU A 191 -4.77 -9.73 -11.69
N ALA A 192 -4.41 -8.91 -10.70
CA ALA A 192 -5.28 -8.65 -9.56
C ALA A 192 -6.60 -7.98 -9.97
N TRP A 193 -6.56 -7.01 -10.88
CA TRP A 193 -7.77 -6.40 -11.43
C TRP A 193 -8.60 -7.39 -12.26
N ASN A 194 -7.96 -8.14 -13.14
CA ASN A 194 -8.64 -9.10 -14.02
C ASN A 194 -9.35 -10.22 -13.26
N ALA A 195 -8.83 -10.57 -12.08
CA ALA A 195 -9.42 -11.58 -11.20
C ALA A 195 -10.66 -11.08 -10.42
N MET A 196 -10.94 -9.76 -10.42
CA MET A 196 -12.14 -9.24 -9.75
C MET A 196 -13.42 -9.69 -10.45
N GLU A 197 -14.51 -9.78 -9.68
CA GLU A 197 -15.85 -10.15 -10.20
C GLU A 197 -16.31 -9.18 -11.30
N ASP A 198 -17.06 -9.68 -12.25
CA ASP A 198 -17.50 -8.90 -13.42
C ASP A 198 -18.41 -7.73 -13.04
N ASP A 199 -19.21 -7.85 -11.99
CA ASP A 199 -20.02 -6.75 -11.47
C ASP A 199 -19.17 -5.59 -10.93
N ILE A 200 -17.97 -5.85 -10.40
CA ILE A 200 -17.01 -4.82 -9.99
C ILE A 200 -16.38 -4.17 -11.22
N LYS A 201 -15.96 -4.98 -12.20
CA LYS A 201 -15.30 -4.47 -13.42
C LYS A 201 -16.24 -3.66 -14.31
N GLN A 202 -17.54 -3.95 -14.27
CA GLN A 202 -18.58 -3.25 -15.05
C GLN A 202 -19.09 -1.97 -14.35
N CYS A 203 -18.66 -1.67 -13.13
CA CYS A 203 -19.02 -0.42 -12.47
C CYS A 203 -18.55 0.80 -13.28
N TYR A 204 -19.37 1.85 -13.26
CA TYR A 204 -19.04 3.11 -13.90
C TYR A 204 -19.27 4.28 -12.93
N PRO A 205 -18.24 5.10 -12.62
CA PRO A 205 -16.82 4.87 -12.95
C PRO A 205 -16.24 3.61 -12.30
N ILE A 206 -15.07 3.17 -12.76
CA ILE A 206 -14.36 2.02 -12.20
C ILE A 206 -14.06 2.27 -10.72
N PRO A 207 -14.39 1.33 -9.80
CA PRO A 207 -14.27 1.56 -8.37
C PRO A 207 -12.84 1.35 -7.84
N LEU A 208 -11.82 1.63 -8.65
CA LEU A 208 -10.40 1.54 -8.32
C LEU A 208 -9.63 2.66 -9.00
N ARG A 209 -8.76 3.32 -8.23
CA ARG A 209 -7.87 4.37 -8.72
C ARG A 209 -6.43 4.07 -8.32
N PRO A 210 -5.53 3.78 -9.26
CA PRO A 210 -4.11 3.68 -8.98
C PRO A 210 -3.55 5.08 -8.65
N VAL A 211 -2.68 5.15 -7.64
CA VAL A 211 -2.01 6.37 -7.17
C VAL A 211 -0.51 6.25 -7.40
N VAL A 212 0.08 5.12 -7.02
CA VAL A 212 1.48 4.78 -7.28
C VAL A 212 1.54 3.36 -7.82
N LEU A 213 2.29 3.15 -8.89
CA LEU A 213 2.60 1.84 -9.43
C LEU A 213 3.94 1.92 -10.15
N GLY A 214 4.96 1.36 -9.54
CA GLY A 214 6.31 1.36 -10.13
C GLY A 214 7.38 0.88 -9.15
N GLY A 215 8.40 0.24 -9.69
CA GLY A 215 9.36 -0.49 -8.87
C GLY A 215 8.68 -1.66 -8.19
N ASP A 216 8.71 -1.71 -6.87
CA ASP A 216 8.03 -2.68 -6.02
C ASP A 216 6.80 -2.11 -5.28
N ASP A 217 6.52 -0.82 -5.49
CA ASP A 217 5.45 -0.10 -4.79
C ASP A 217 4.12 -0.14 -5.54
N LEU A 218 3.06 -0.46 -4.82
CA LEU A 218 1.68 -0.28 -5.25
C LEU A 218 0.95 0.58 -4.21
N THR A 219 0.31 1.66 -4.68
CA THR A 219 -0.70 2.38 -3.89
C THR A 219 -1.95 2.56 -4.72
N VAL A 220 -3.08 2.07 -4.22
CA VAL A 220 -4.39 2.22 -4.87
C VAL A 220 -5.44 2.68 -3.88
N ILE A 221 -6.44 3.41 -4.38
CA ILE A 221 -7.69 3.69 -3.68
C ILE A 221 -8.76 2.86 -4.36
N CYS A 222 -9.52 2.09 -3.61
CA CYS A 222 -10.59 1.28 -4.16
C CYS A 222 -11.84 1.29 -3.27
N ARG A 223 -12.93 0.81 -3.80
CA ARG A 223 -14.13 0.51 -3.00
C ARG A 223 -13.77 -0.55 -1.97
N ALA A 224 -14.23 -0.36 -0.75
CA ALA A 224 -13.72 -1.11 0.40
C ALA A 224 -14.07 -2.60 0.40
N ASP A 225 -15.17 -3.00 -0.25
CA ASP A 225 -15.72 -4.35 -0.18
C ASP A 225 -14.86 -5.45 -0.83
N PHE A 226 -14.02 -5.10 -1.82
CA PHE A 226 -13.13 -6.05 -2.50
C PHE A 226 -11.63 -5.82 -2.21
N ALA A 227 -11.30 -4.87 -1.33
CA ALA A 227 -9.91 -4.46 -1.11
C ALA A 227 -8.98 -5.59 -0.64
N ILE A 228 -9.45 -6.47 0.26
CA ILE A 228 -8.63 -7.59 0.77
C ILE A 228 -8.41 -8.65 -0.32
N GLU A 229 -9.42 -8.94 -1.13
CA GLU A 229 -9.31 -9.87 -2.25
C GLU A 229 -8.36 -9.36 -3.34
N TYR A 230 -8.45 -8.05 -3.64
CA TYR A 230 -7.54 -7.41 -4.58
C TYR A 230 -6.08 -7.49 -4.11
N VAL A 231 -5.80 -7.12 -2.86
CA VAL A 231 -4.43 -7.12 -2.34
C VAL A 231 -3.87 -8.53 -2.19
N GLU A 232 -4.69 -9.51 -1.80
CA GLU A 232 -4.29 -10.91 -1.75
C GLU A 232 -3.86 -11.40 -3.14
N THR A 233 -4.71 -11.15 -4.14
CA THR A 233 -4.45 -11.53 -5.53
C THR A 233 -3.22 -10.83 -6.08
N PHE A 234 -3.05 -9.53 -5.77
CA PHE A 234 -1.85 -8.79 -6.12
C PHE A 234 -0.59 -9.44 -5.55
N MET A 235 -0.56 -9.75 -4.25
CA MET A 235 0.62 -10.35 -3.61
C MET A 235 0.95 -11.74 -4.17
N LYS A 236 -0.06 -12.58 -4.43
CA LYS A 236 0.12 -13.90 -5.08
C LYS A 236 0.74 -13.75 -6.48
N ASN A 237 0.20 -12.84 -7.27
CA ASN A 237 0.71 -12.61 -8.62
C ASN A 237 2.07 -11.91 -8.62
N PHE A 238 2.36 -11.04 -7.65
CA PHE A 238 3.68 -10.45 -7.49
C PHE A 238 4.75 -11.54 -7.25
N GLU A 239 4.49 -12.52 -6.38
CA GLU A 239 5.38 -13.65 -6.18
C GLU A 239 5.59 -14.43 -7.49
N THR A 240 4.53 -14.76 -8.20
CA THR A 240 4.58 -15.51 -9.48
C THR A 240 5.31 -14.73 -10.57
N GLN A 241 4.98 -13.46 -10.75
CA GLN A 241 5.59 -12.64 -11.81
C GLN A 241 7.06 -12.32 -11.53
N THR A 242 7.44 -12.13 -10.26
CA THR A 242 8.85 -11.96 -9.90
C THR A 242 9.64 -13.25 -10.07
N GLU A 243 9.08 -14.41 -9.79
CA GLU A 243 9.72 -15.70 -10.08
C GLU A 243 9.95 -15.87 -11.59
N ASN A 244 8.95 -15.61 -12.40
CA ASN A 244 9.03 -15.74 -13.86
C ASN A 244 10.02 -14.77 -14.51
N LEU A 245 10.08 -13.53 -14.06
CA LEU A 245 10.85 -12.48 -14.71
C LEU A 245 12.26 -12.29 -14.09
N LEU A 246 12.39 -12.51 -12.79
CA LEU A 246 13.62 -12.23 -12.04
C LEU A 246 14.33 -13.48 -11.56
N GLY A 247 13.73 -14.69 -11.65
CA GLY A 247 14.26 -15.92 -11.07
C GLY A 247 15.69 -16.23 -11.49
N ASP A 248 16.05 -16.01 -12.76
CA ASP A 248 17.40 -16.23 -13.28
C ASP A 248 18.39 -15.23 -12.66
N ILE A 249 18.05 -13.95 -12.59
CA ILE A 249 18.89 -12.91 -11.99
C ILE A 249 19.09 -13.18 -10.50
N LEU A 250 18.01 -13.53 -9.77
CA LEU A 250 18.08 -13.85 -8.34
C LEU A 250 18.99 -15.07 -8.08
N THR A 251 18.94 -16.07 -8.96
CA THR A 251 19.77 -17.26 -8.88
C THR A 251 21.24 -16.94 -9.20
N GLN A 252 21.50 -16.21 -10.29
CA GLN A 252 22.84 -15.80 -10.72
C GLN A 252 23.60 -15.06 -9.61
N HIS A 253 22.91 -14.14 -8.92
CA HIS A 253 23.49 -13.33 -7.84
C HIS A 253 23.40 -13.99 -6.46
N LYS A 254 22.90 -15.22 -6.37
CA LYS A 254 22.72 -15.97 -5.10
C LYS A 254 22.04 -15.10 -4.05
N VAL A 255 20.91 -14.49 -4.46
CA VAL A 255 20.19 -13.55 -3.59
C VAL A 255 19.68 -14.25 -2.34
N PHE A 256 19.15 -15.46 -2.49
CA PHE A 256 18.65 -16.30 -1.40
C PHE A 256 19.47 -17.57 -1.25
N ASP A 257 19.86 -17.88 -0.01
CA ASP A 257 20.72 -19.04 0.30
C ASP A 257 19.97 -20.38 0.16
N ASN A 258 18.64 -20.36 0.24
CA ASN A 258 17.76 -21.53 0.14
C ASN A 258 17.29 -21.83 -1.31
N GLY A 259 17.80 -21.11 -2.29
CA GLY A 259 17.47 -21.32 -3.71
C GLY A 259 16.12 -20.77 -4.14
N GLU A 260 15.46 -19.95 -3.32
CA GLU A 260 14.26 -19.23 -3.69
C GLU A 260 14.50 -18.28 -4.87
N LYS A 261 13.50 -18.17 -5.76
CA LYS A 261 13.63 -17.44 -7.03
C LYS A 261 12.60 -16.32 -7.19
N LYS A 262 11.87 -16.01 -6.14
CA LYS A 262 10.78 -15.03 -6.15
C LYS A 262 11.01 -13.93 -5.12
N LEU A 263 10.32 -12.83 -5.32
CA LEU A 263 10.15 -11.77 -4.32
C LEU A 263 8.77 -11.88 -3.68
N THR A 264 8.66 -11.33 -2.51
CA THR A 264 7.42 -11.26 -1.73
C THR A 264 7.08 -9.82 -1.41
N ALA A 265 5.84 -9.53 -1.06
CA ALA A 265 5.40 -8.19 -0.68
C ALA A 265 4.56 -8.23 0.58
N CYS A 266 4.64 -7.17 1.39
CA CYS A 266 3.69 -6.92 2.47
C CYS A 266 2.81 -5.74 2.13
N ALA A 267 1.59 -5.74 2.67
CA ALA A 267 0.63 -4.67 2.44
C ALA A 267 0.00 -4.16 3.72
N GLY A 268 -0.41 -2.89 3.68
CA GLY A 268 -1.28 -2.27 4.66
C GLY A 268 -2.55 -1.77 3.98
N VAL A 269 -3.71 -1.99 4.61
CA VAL A 269 -5.00 -1.55 4.10
C VAL A 269 -5.70 -0.69 5.15
N ALA A 270 -5.91 0.58 4.84
CA ALA A 270 -6.67 1.50 5.67
C ALA A 270 -8.09 1.65 5.10
N PHE A 271 -9.09 1.18 5.86
CA PHE A 271 -10.50 1.42 5.53
C PHE A 271 -10.95 2.73 6.16
N ILE A 272 -11.34 3.70 5.32
CA ILE A 272 -11.74 5.04 5.75
C ILE A 272 -13.05 5.45 5.07
N LYS A 273 -13.72 6.45 5.61
CA LYS A 273 -14.83 7.11 4.92
C LYS A 273 -14.32 7.98 3.77
N SER A 274 -15.07 8.12 2.70
CA SER A 274 -14.71 8.94 1.54
C SER A 274 -14.42 10.40 1.88
N SER A 275 -15.04 10.91 2.94
CA SER A 275 -14.81 12.25 3.47
C SER A 275 -13.58 12.38 4.38
N TYR A 276 -12.97 11.26 4.78
CA TYR A 276 -11.75 11.28 5.61
C TYR A 276 -10.55 11.76 4.79
N PRO A 277 -9.65 12.59 5.35
CA PRO A 277 -8.52 13.10 4.59
C PRO A 277 -7.60 11.99 4.09
N PHE A 278 -7.38 11.93 2.78
CA PHE A 278 -6.56 10.91 2.12
C PHE A 278 -5.16 10.74 2.72
N TYR A 279 -4.51 11.86 3.06
CA TYR A 279 -3.16 11.85 3.59
C TYR A 279 -3.02 10.96 4.85
N TYR A 280 -3.94 11.09 5.79
CA TYR A 280 -3.90 10.28 7.01
C TYR A 280 -4.25 8.81 6.78
N GLY A 281 -5.16 8.55 5.83
CA GLY A 281 -5.45 7.18 5.41
C GLY A 281 -4.25 6.50 4.75
N TYR A 282 -3.48 7.27 3.96
CA TYR A 282 -2.24 6.78 3.36
C TYR A 282 -1.16 6.51 4.41
N GLU A 283 -0.91 7.46 5.34
CA GLU A 283 0.05 7.25 6.43
C GLU A 283 -0.30 6.02 7.29
N LEU A 284 -1.59 5.81 7.53
CA LEU A 284 -2.06 4.62 8.24
C LEU A 284 -1.77 3.35 7.44
N ALA A 285 -2.05 3.32 6.14
CA ALA A 285 -1.77 2.16 5.29
C ALA A 285 -0.25 1.86 5.24
N GLU A 286 0.60 2.87 5.12
CA GLU A 286 2.06 2.74 5.18
C GLU A 286 2.53 2.18 6.54
N SER A 287 1.99 2.69 7.64
CA SER A 287 2.30 2.21 9.00
C SER A 287 1.92 0.74 9.19
N LEU A 288 0.73 0.34 8.70
CA LEU A 288 0.24 -1.04 8.70
C LEU A 288 1.15 -1.97 7.87
N CYS A 289 1.54 -1.53 6.66
CA CYS A 289 2.51 -2.25 5.83
C CYS A 289 3.85 -2.44 6.56
N GLY A 290 4.35 -1.40 7.22
CA GLY A 290 5.55 -1.45 8.04
C GLY A 290 5.48 -2.47 9.18
N LYS A 291 4.31 -2.60 9.83
CA LYS A 291 4.07 -3.63 10.86
C LYS A 291 4.01 -5.02 10.27
N ALA A 292 3.30 -5.20 9.15
CA ALA A 292 3.26 -6.47 8.42
C ALA A 292 4.69 -6.93 8.06
N LYS A 293 5.51 -6.05 7.52
CA LYS A 293 6.93 -6.34 7.22
C LYS A 293 7.75 -6.73 8.44
N LYS A 294 7.54 -6.07 9.57
CA LYS A 294 8.25 -6.40 10.83
C LYS A 294 7.88 -7.78 11.34
N ASP A 295 6.61 -8.18 11.26
CA ASP A 295 6.18 -9.52 11.66
C ASP A 295 6.66 -10.59 10.68
N ALA A 296 6.51 -10.36 9.37
CA ALA A 296 6.99 -11.27 8.33
C ALA A 296 8.49 -11.58 8.42
N LYS A 297 9.32 -10.58 8.71
CA LYS A 297 10.76 -10.76 8.93
C LYS A 297 11.10 -11.64 10.13
N LYS A 298 10.24 -11.70 11.15
CA LYS A 298 10.42 -12.60 12.29
C LYS A 298 10.16 -14.06 11.91
N GLN A 299 9.30 -14.30 10.91
CA GLN A 299 9.01 -15.66 10.43
C GLN A 299 10.15 -16.20 9.57
N ASN A 300 10.66 -15.39 8.66
CA ASN A 300 11.81 -15.73 7.83
C ASN A 300 12.56 -14.44 7.46
N SER A 301 13.79 -14.32 7.90
CA SER A 301 14.62 -13.13 7.66
C SER A 301 15.23 -13.09 6.26
N SER A 302 15.37 -14.24 5.60
CA SER A 302 15.92 -14.33 4.24
C SER A 302 14.87 -13.99 3.19
N LEU A 303 13.70 -14.64 3.27
CA LEU A 303 12.55 -14.34 2.41
C LEU A 303 11.31 -14.19 3.29
N ALA A 304 11.07 -12.97 3.73
CA ALA A 304 9.90 -12.66 4.56
C ALA A 304 8.60 -13.00 3.79
N PRO A 305 7.68 -13.80 4.35
CA PRO A 305 6.46 -14.20 3.64
C PRO A 305 5.52 -13.02 3.39
N SER A 306 4.73 -13.10 2.32
CA SER A 306 3.72 -12.09 1.99
C SER A 306 2.59 -12.08 3.01
N CYS A 307 2.25 -10.90 3.52
CA CYS A 307 1.14 -10.73 4.46
C CYS A 307 0.53 -9.33 4.38
N VAL A 308 -0.70 -9.22 4.85
CA VAL A 308 -1.45 -7.96 4.93
C VAL A 308 -1.84 -7.64 6.37
N MET A 309 -1.77 -6.39 6.71
CA MET A 309 -2.35 -5.83 7.91
C MET A 309 -3.36 -4.76 7.55
N PHE A 310 -4.50 -4.71 8.21
CA PHE A 310 -5.52 -3.73 7.93
C PHE A 310 -6.11 -3.12 9.18
N HIS A 311 -6.71 -1.94 9.02
CA HIS A 311 -7.48 -1.28 10.07
C HIS A 311 -8.65 -0.50 9.47
N LYS A 312 -9.79 -0.56 10.16
CA LYS A 312 -10.98 0.22 9.83
C LYS A 312 -11.09 1.40 10.80
N VAL A 313 -10.88 2.61 10.29
CA VAL A 313 -10.98 3.84 11.08
C VAL A 313 -12.42 4.07 11.53
N GLN A 314 -12.65 4.10 12.83
CA GLN A 314 -13.98 4.25 13.41
C GLN A 314 -14.22 5.64 14.01
N ASP A 315 -13.17 6.39 14.26
CA ASP A 315 -13.27 7.74 14.80
C ASP A 315 -12.59 8.79 13.87
N SER A 316 -12.70 10.06 14.24
CA SER A 316 -12.13 11.17 13.48
C SER A 316 -10.75 11.60 13.97
N PHE A 317 -10.20 10.94 14.99
CA PHE A 317 -8.87 11.26 15.48
C PHE A 317 -7.79 10.72 14.55
N VAL A 318 -6.79 11.56 14.31
CA VAL A 318 -5.62 11.22 13.54
C VAL A 318 -4.50 10.89 14.52
N GLU A 319 -4.18 9.62 14.62
CA GLU A 319 -3.15 9.12 15.53
C GLU A 319 -2.29 8.08 14.84
N ASP A 320 -1.07 7.91 15.34
CA ASP A 320 -0.22 6.80 14.93
C ASP A 320 -0.91 5.46 15.26
N TYR A 321 -0.75 4.48 14.37
CA TYR A 321 -1.36 3.16 14.56
C TYR A 321 -1.03 2.51 15.91
N ASP A 322 0.15 2.72 16.47
CA ASP A 322 0.52 2.17 17.79
C ASP A 322 -0.38 2.72 18.91
N LYS A 323 -0.77 4.00 18.84
CA LYS A 323 -1.71 4.60 19.79
C LYS A 323 -3.14 4.07 19.59
N ILE A 324 -3.55 3.92 18.32
CA ILE A 324 -4.83 3.30 17.97
C ILE A 324 -4.89 1.88 18.55
N ALA A 325 -3.83 1.09 18.34
CA ALA A 325 -3.76 -0.28 18.86
C ALA A 325 -3.79 -0.36 20.38
N GLU A 326 -3.17 0.60 21.08
CA GLU A 326 -3.25 0.66 22.55
C GLU A 326 -4.64 0.98 23.06
N ARG A 327 -5.35 1.88 22.38
CA ARG A 327 -6.69 2.33 22.78
C ARG A 327 -7.78 1.33 22.40
N GLU A 328 -7.75 0.79 21.18
CA GLU A 328 -8.85 0.00 20.63
C GLU A 328 -8.65 -1.50 20.77
N PHE A 329 -7.40 -1.98 20.76
CA PHE A 329 -7.12 -3.41 20.68
C PHE A 329 -6.67 -4.03 22.00
N LYS A 330 -6.55 -3.24 23.06
CA LYS A 330 -6.18 -3.75 24.38
C LYS A 330 -7.29 -3.48 25.39
N PRO A 331 -8.37 -4.27 25.39
CA PRO A 331 -9.48 -4.10 26.34
C PRO A 331 -9.01 -4.30 27.78
N ASN A 332 -7.99 -5.14 28.00
CA ASN A 332 -7.35 -5.35 29.29
C ASN A 332 -5.90 -5.86 29.11
N LYS A 333 -5.17 -6.06 30.20
CA LYS A 333 -3.76 -6.49 30.17
C LYS A 333 -3.53 -7.89 29.55
N ASP A 334 -4.57 -8.71 29.50
CA ASP A 334 -4.48 -10.13 29.15
C ASP A 334 -4.96 -10.44 27.74
N VAL A 335 -5.67 -9.51 27.07
CA VAL A 335 -6.37 -9.75 25.81
C VAL A 335 -5.99 -8.69 24.79
N SER A 336 -5.81 -9.13 23.54
CA SER A 336 -5.59 -8.24 22.40
C SER A 336 -6.55 -8.57 21.27
N PHE A 337 -7.13 -7.53 20.66
CA PHE A 337 -7.92 -7.61 19.44
C PHE A 337 -7.05 -7.42 18.19
N GLU A 338 -5.76 -7.11 18.34
CA GLU A 338 -4.80 -7.06 17.24
C GLU A 338 -4.40 -8.48 16.84
N PHE A 339 -5.15 -9.07 15.91
CA PHE A 339 -4.97 -10.48 15.53
C PHE A 339 -3.98 -10.64 14.36
N GLY A 340 -4.06 -9.78 13.32
CA GLY A 340 -3.15 -9.77 12.18
C GLY A 340 -1.65 -9.66 12.53
N PRO A 341 -0.75 -9.70 11.52
CA PRO A 341 -1.04 -9.72 10.09
C PRO A 341 -1.53 -11.06 9.58
N TYR A 342 -2.26 -11.02 8.44
CA TYR A 342 -2.80 -12.20 7.75
C TYR A 342 -1.90 -12.58 6.58
N TYR A 343 -1.54 -13.85 6.51
CA TYR A 343 -0.58 -14.37 5.54
C TYR A 343 -1.26 -14.91 4.28
N VAL A 344 -0.57 -14.80 3.16
CA VAL A 344 -1.02 -15.36 1.88
C VAL A 344 -0.88 -16.88 1.86
N GLN A 345 0.20 -17.39 2.49
CA GLN A 345 0.55 -18.82 2.50
C GLN A 345 -0.02 -19.50 3.74
N ASP A 346 -0.51 -20.74 3.56
CA ASP A 346 -1.12 -21.55 4.62
C ASP A 346 -0.08 -22.34 5.46
N ASN A 347 1.18 -22.35 5.05
CA ASN A 347 2.23 -23.17 5.67
C ASN A 347 3.02 -22.49 6.79
N ILE A 348 2.62 -21.29 7.20
CA ILE A 348 3.30 -20.55 8.26
C ILE A 348 2.66 -20.93 9.61
N LYS A 349 3.44 -21.62 10.42
CA LYS A 349 2.98 -22.16 11.69
C LYS A 349 2.39 -21.08 12.61
N ASP A 350 1.22 -21.36 13.17
CA ASP A 350 0.51 -20.54 14.15
C ASP A 350 0.20 -19.09 13.66
N LYS A 351 0.09 -18.90 12.35
CA LYS A 351 -0.24 -17.60 11.75
C LYS A 351 -1.58 -17.63 11.01
N PRO A 352 -2.40 -16.57 11.16
CA PRO A 352 -3.67 -16.48 10.45
C PRO A 352 -3.48 -16.23 8.96
N THR A 353 -4.36 -16.80 8.14
CA THR A 353 -4.33 -16.64 6.69
C THR A 353 -5.44 -15.72 6.19
N ILE A 354 -5.21 -15.06 5.06
CA ILE A 354 -6.22 -14.21 4.42
C ILE A 354 -7.44 -15.06 4.02
N LYS A 355 -7.18 -16.23 3.47
CA LYS A 355 -8.22 -17.18 3.06
C LYS A 355 -9.17 -17.50 4.21
N HIS A 356 -8.63 -17.91 5.36
CA HIS A 356 -9.45 -18.25 6.54
C HIS A 356 -10.26 -17.05 7.04
N LEU A 357 -9.66 -15.85 7.01
CA LEU A 357 -10.36 -14.61 7.37
C LEU A 357 -11.55 -14.35 6.43
N LEU A 358 -11.36 -14.43 5.11
CA LEU A 358 -12.40 -14.17 4.12
C LEU A 358 -13.54 -15.21 4.21
N GLU A 359 -13.23 -16.50 4.32
CA GLU A 359 -14.22 -17.56 4.54
C GLU A 359 -15.03 -17.35 5.83
N SER A 360 -14.36 -16.91 6.91
CA SER A 360 -15.02 -16.59 8.18
C SER A 360 -15.95 -15.38 8.07
N VAL A 361 -15.55 -14.36 7.32
CA VAL A 361 -16.39 -13.17 7.04
C VAL A 361 -17.60 -13.55 6.18
N GLU A 362 -17.46 -14.43 5.19
CA GLU A 362 -18.57 -14.92 4.38
C GLU A 362 -19.59 -15.68 5.22
N LYS A 363 -19.14 -16.63 6.05
CA LYS A 363 -20.00 -17.32 7.01
C LYS A 363 -20.72 -16.37 7.95
N LEU A 364 -20.03 -15.33 8.42
CA LEU A 364 -20.61 -14.31 9.29
C LEU A 364 -21.64 -13.44 8.56
N ASN A 365 -21.51 -13.25 7.25
CA ASN A 365 -22.45 -12.48 6.41
C ASN A 365 -23.62 -13.31 5.87
N SER A 366 -23.66 -14.61 6.11
CA SER A 366 -24.81 -15.44 5.79
C SER A 366 -26.05 -15.04 6.60
N GLU A 367 -27.23 -15.47 6.20
CA GLU A 367 -28.49 -15.18 6.88
C GLU A 367 -28.45 -15.62 8.35
N ASP A 368 -27.99 -16.82 8.60
CA ASP A 368 -27.82 -17.34 9.98
C ASP A 368 -26.66 -16.71 10.72
N GLY A 369 -25.58 -16.32 10.02
CA GLY A 369 -24.41 -15.65 10.58
C GLY A 369 -24.74 -14.32 11.25
N ASN A 370 -25.80 -13.62 10.81
CA ASN A 370 -26.27 -12.38 11.43
C ASN A 370 -26.63 -12.54 12.91
N LYS A 371 -27.11 -13.72 13.32
CA LYS A 371 -27.39 -14.04 14.73
C LYS A 371 -26.11 -14.00 15.57
N ILE A 372 -25.00 -14.49 15.01
CA ILE A 372 -23.70 -14.55 15.70
C ILE A 372 -23.05 -13.17 15.76
N LYS A 373 -23.23 -12.31 14.77
CA LYS A 373 -22.67 -10.93 14.78
C LYS A 373 -23.00 -10.18 16.06
N THR A 374 -24.25 -10.26 16.49
CA THR A 374 -24.70 -9.59 17.73
C THR A 374 -24.02 -10.17 18.95
N HIS A 375 -23.89 -11.50 19.03
CA HIS A 375 -23.22 -12.16 20.14
C HIS A 375 -21.71 -11.87 20.18
N LEU A 376 -21.04 -11.82 19.00
CA LEU A 376 -19.63 -11.44 18.93
C LEU A 376 -19.39 -9.99 19.37
N ARG A 377 -20.23 -9.04 18.93
CA ARG A 377 -20.13 -7.63 19.36
C ARG A 377 -20.31 -7.52 20.88
N GLN A 378 -21.33 -8.17 21.41
CA GLN A 378 -21.57 -8.14 22.85
C GLN A 378 -20.40 -8.76 23.64
N TRP A 379 -19.86 -9.88 23.15
CA TRP A 379 -18.72 -10.52 23.78
C TRP A 379 -17.47 -9.65 23.77
N LEU A 380 -17.16 -8.93 22.66
CA LEU A 380 -16.06 -7.97 22.62
C LEU A 380 -16.27 -6.82 23.62
N THR A 381 -17.50 -6.31 23.75
CA THR A 381 -17.84 -5.27 24.74
C THR A 381 -17.64 -5.79 26.16
N ASP A 382 -18.14 -6.99 26.46
CA ASP A 382 -18.00 -7.61 27.78
C ASP A 382 -16.53 -7.83 28.18
N LEU A 383 -15.63 -8.10 27.21
CA LEU A 383 -14.18 -8.21 27.44
C LEU A 383 -13.53 -6.90 27.92
N HIS A 384 -14.10 -5.74 27.58
CA HIS A 384 -13.67 -4.45 28.13
C HIS A 384 -14.12 -4.25 29.57
N GLU A 385 -15.27 -4.82 29.94
CA GLU A 385 -15.87 -4.63 31.26
C GLU A 385 -15.38 -5.69 32.26
N ASP A 386 -15.62 -6.97 31.97
CA ASP A 386 -15.24 -8.09 32.84
C ASP A 386 -15.06 -9.38 32.01
N LYS A 387 -13.85 -9.94 32.07
CA LYS A 387 -13.50 -11.20 31.39
C LYS A 387 -14.34 -12.39 31.89
N ALA A 388 -14.71 -12.44 33.16
CA ALA A 388 -15.50 -13.55 33.71
C ALA A 388 -16.94 -13.50 33.16
N ILE A 389 -17.53 -12.32 33.06
CA ILE A 389 -18.83 -12.11 32.42
C ILE A 389 -18.78 -12.49 30.94
N ALA A 390 -17.74 -12.06 30.22
CA ALA A 390 -17.54 -12.41 28.82
C ALA A 390 -17.49 -13.95 28.63
N GLU A 391 -16.74 -14.67 29.47
CA GLU A 391 -16.63 -16.13 29.41
C GLU A 391 -17.92 -16.83 29.78
N GLN A 392 -18.67 -16.36 30.78
CA GLN A 392 -19.97 -16.89 31.14
C GLN A 392 -20.98 -16.76 29.98
N LYS A 393 -21.04 -15.59 29.37
CA LYS A 393 -21.91 -15.34 28.19
C LYS A 393 -21.49 -16.18 27.00
N ARG A 394 -20.17 -16.30 26.75
CA ARG A 394 -19.62 -17.19 25.71
C ARG A 394 -20.12 -18.62 25.86
N LYS A 395 -19.98 -19.20 27.05
CA LYS A 395 -20.46 -20.57 27.35
C LYS A 395 -21.95 -20.69 27.11
N ARG A 396 -22.74 -19.70 27.51
CA ARG A 396 -24.19 -19.67 27.28
C ARG A 396 -24.52 -19.66 25.79
N VAL A 397 -23.85 -18.81 25.00
CA VAL A 397 -24.07 -18.77 23.54
C VAL A 397 -23.72 -20.10 22.88
N LEU A 398 -22.59 -20.70 23.25
CA LEU A 398 -22.19 -22.03 22.76
C LEU A 398 -23.20 -23.14 23.09
N SER A 399 -23.87 -23.06 24.25
CA SER A 399 -24.90 -24.03 24.62
C SER A 399 -26.22 -23.84 23.85
N LEU A 400 -26.49 -22.63 23.36
CA LEU A 400 -27.72 -22.30 22.62
C LEU A 400 -27.59 -22.48 21.12
N LEU A 401 -26.37 -22.37 20.58
CA LEU A 401 -26.14 -22.55 19.16
C LEU A 401 -26.28 -24.03 18.76
N PRO A 402 -27.02 -24.33 17.69
CA PRO A 402 -27.06 -25.68 17.14
C PRO A 402 -25.68 -26.12 16.66
N ASP A 403 -25.43 -27.43 16.72
CA ASP A 403 -24.19 -27.99 16.18
C ASP A 403 -24.08 -27.71 14.67
N GLY A 404 -22.92 -27.24 14.24
CA GLY A 404 -22.67 -26.84 12.85
C GLY A 404 -21.58 -25.81 12.71
N GLU A 405 -21.34 -25.36 11.47
CA GLU A 405 -20.25 -24.45 11.12
C GLU A 405 -20.24 -23.13 11.91
N LEU A 406 -21.41 -22.58 12.20
CA LEU A 406 -21.51 -21.31 12.93
C LEU A 406 -21.14 -21.44 14.40
N LYS A 407 -21.45 -22.59 15.01
CA LYS A 407 -21.03 -22.88 16.38
C LYS A 407 -19.51 -23.05 16.47
N GLU A 408 -18.93 -23.77 15.52
CA GLU A 408 -17.47 -23.93 15.46
C GLU A 408 -16.79 -22.62 15.17
N LEU A 409 -17.30 -21.79 14.24
CA LEU A 409 -16.79 -20.45 13.99
C LEU A 409 -16.82 -19.57 15.25
N PHE A 410 -17.94 -19.56 15.99
CA PHE A 410 -18.06 -18.80 17.23
C PHE A 410 -17.09 -19.31 18.29
N LYS A 411 -16.97 -20.63 18.42
CA LYS A 411 -16.06 -21.28 19.38
C LYS A 411 -14.60 -20.93 19.08
N GLU A 412 -14.15 -21.08 17.84
CA GLU A 412 -12.80 -20.76 17.38
C GLU A 412 -12.48 -19.28 17.56
N THR A 413 -13.37 -18.42 17.10
CA THR A 413 -13.18 -16.96 17.14
C THR A 413 -13.12 -16.41 18.56
N THR A 414 -13.83 -17.04 19.50
CA THR A 414 -13.88 -16.63 20.92
C THR A 414 -12.97 -17.45 21.81
N ASP A 415 -12.12 -18.32 21.26
CA ASP A 415 -11.12 -19.05 22.03
C ASP A 415 -9.93 -18.15 22.38
N MET A 416 -9.76 -17.91 23.66
CA MET A 416 -8.73 -17.04 24.24
C MET A 416 -7.64 -17.84 24.96
N SER A 417 -7.54 -19.14 24.68
CA SER A 417 -6.65 -20.02 25.42
C SER A 417 -5.17 -19.76 25.13
N ASN A 418 -4.79 -19.55 23.85
CA ASN A 418 -3.42 -19.21 23.48
C ASN A 418 -3.29 -18.99 21.95
N PRO A 419 -2.68 -17.89 21.45
CA PRO A 419 -2.35 -16.66 22.15
C PRO A 419 -3.65 -15.93 22.55
N LYS A 420 -3.63 -15.13 23.58
CA LYS A 420 -4.83 -14.39 24.06
C LYS A 420 -5.26 -13.29 23.08
N LYS A 421 -5.54 -13.67 21.83
CA LYS A 421 -5.92 -12.83 20.71
C LYS A 421 -7.19 -13.36 20.06
N THR A 422 -8.00 -12.47 19.47
CA THR A 422 -9.21 -12.86 18.77
C THR A 422 -9.32 -12.19 17.42
N MET A 423 -9.78 -12.96 16.42
CA MET A 423 -10.11 -12.48 15.08
C MET A 423 -11.48 -11.78 15.02
N ALA A 424 -12.27 -11.83 16.10
CA ALA A 424 -13.65 -11.33 16.11
C ALA A 424 -13.75 -9.86 15.69
N TYR A 425 -12.81 -9.02 16.13
CA TYR A 425 -12.79 -7.61 15.79
C TYR A 425 -12.61 -7.40 14.27
N ASP A 426 -11.62 -8.06 13.70
CA ASP A 426 -11.29 -7.97 12.26
C ASP A 426 -12.43 -8.51 11.39
N MET A 427 -13.00 -9.66 11.77
CA MET A 427 -14.18 -10.25 11.09
C MET A 427 -15.37 -9.30 11.10
N LEU A 428 -15.70 -8.69 12.23
CA LEU A 428 -16.81 -7.75 12.35
C LEU A 428 -16.55 -6.46 11.58
N ALA A 429 -15.31 -5.98 11.57
CA ALA A 429 -14.90 -4.81 10.79
C ALA A 429 -15.14 -5.05 9.30
N LEU A 430 -14.62 -6.17 8.74
CA LEU A 430 -14.80 -6.52 7.33
C LEU A 430 -16.24 -6.88 6.99
N ALA A 431 -16.95 -7.61 7.84
CA ALA A 431 -18.36 -7.96 7.61
C ALA A 431 -19.27 -6.72 7.53
N SER A 432 -18.88 -5.61 8.15
CA SER A 432 -19.61 -4.35 8.09
C SER A 432 -19.32 -3.51 6.82
N ILE A 433 -18.27 -3.87 6.09
CA ILE A 433 -17.84 -3.20 4.85
C ILE A 433 -18.37 -3.93 3.63
N LYS A 434 -18.33 -5.28 3.65
CA LYS A 434 -18.77 -6.09 2.50
C LYS A 434 -20.23 -5.78 2.16
N TYR A 435 -20.46 -5.49 0.90
CA TYR A 435 -21.78 -5.25 0.36
C TYR A 435 -22.62 -6.54 0.46
N GLN A 436 -23.75 -6.49 1.14
CA GLN A 436 -24.73 -7.56 1.02
C GLN A 436 -25.45 -7.35 -0.32
N LYS A 437 -25.20 -8.24 -1.29
CA LYS A 437 -26.05 -8.32 -2.48
C LYS A 437 -27.48 -8.57 -1.97
N THR A 438 -28.32 -7.54 -1.96
CA THR A 438 -29.76 -7.73 -1.79
C THR A 438 -30.22 -8.58 -2.96
N LYS A 439 -30.67 -9.80 -2.65
CA LYS A 439 -31.29 -10.71 -3.62
C LYS A 439 -32.53 -10.09 -4.23
#